data_973db74e34f09f6197c8924991acf92f
#
_entry.id   973db74e34f09f6197c8924991acf92f
#
_cell.length_a   1.000
_cell.length_b   1.000
_cell.length_c   1.000
_cell.angle_alpha   90.00
_cell.angle_beta   90.00
_cell.angle_gamma   90.00
#
_symmetry.space_group_name_H-M   'P 1'
#
loop_
_entity.id
_entity.type
_entity.pdbx_description
1 polymer ?
#
loop_
_entity_poly.entity_id
_entity_poly.type
_entity_poly.pdbx_seq_one_letter_code
_entity_poly.pdbx_strand_id
1 'polypeptide(L)'
;MAIGVKRVARPQLGFFGRIYLPEIARGLWITVVRHFFHNFIKGTLLGKDDRIVRYYPEDPLALPPGYRGEHRLMLREDGKIRCTACMLCATACPARCIKIVAAEDPDPNVEKYPSTYSIDLLRCVFCGYCVEACPCDAIRMDTGKFENATLQREGALVDLVYLSRNHAGKSPVSEGIY
;
A
#
# COMPACT_ATOMS: atom_id res chain seq x y z
N MET A 1 22.92 -15.82 19.65
CA MET A 1 23.09 -14.36 19.80
C MET A 1 22.06 -13.85 20.79
N ALA A 2 22.48 -13.29 21.92
CA ALA A 2 21.55 -12.72 22.91
C ALA A 2 20.99 -11.41 22.36
N ILE A 3 19.67 -11.31 22.21
CA ILE A 3 19.00 -10.07 21.81
C ILE A 3 19.14 -9.09 22.96
N GLY A 4 20.02 -8.08 22.79
CA GLY A 4 20.22 -7.03 23.77
C GLY A 4 18.95 -6.20 23.96
N VAL A 5 18.27 -6.37 25.08
CA VAL A 5 17.09 -5.56 25.44
C VAL A 5 17.58 -4.14 25.75
N LYS A 6 17.25 -3.19 24.89
CA LYS A 6 17.52 -1.77 25.12
C LYS A 6 16.53 -1.26 26.20
N ARG A 7 17.01 -1.05 27.41
CA ARG A 7 16.22 -0.39 28.46
C ARG A 7 16.17 1.11 28.18
N VAL A 8 14.99 1.62 27.85
CA VAL A 8 14.74 3.05 27.69
C VAL A 8 14.48 3.64 29.08
N ALA A 9 15.39 4.48 29.58
CA ALA A 9 15.18 5.20 30.81
C ALA A 9 14.03 6.21 30.63
N ARG A 10 13.04 6.17 31.51
CA ARG A 10 12.00 7.19 31.55
C ARG A 10 12.60 8.50 32.07
N PRO A 11 12.39 9.65 31.39
CA PRO A 11 12.90 10.93 31.87
C PRO A 11 12.30 11.24 33.25
N GLN A 12 13.15 11.60 34.19
CA GLN A 12 12.72 12.07 35.53
C GLN A 12 12.16 13.48 35.35
N LEU A 13 10.84 13.61 35.48
CA LEU A 13 10.16 14.89 35.44
C LEU A 13 10.46 15.68 36.70
N GLY A 14 11.11 16.84 36.56
CA GLY A 14 11.25 17.81 37.63
C GLY A 14 9.89 18.41 38.09
N PHE A 15 9.91 19.25 39.10
CA PHE A 15 8.71 19.87 39.64
C PHE A 15 7.84 20.57 38.57
N PHE A 16 8.48 21.36 37.69
CA PHE A 16 7.80 22.03 36.55
C PHE A 16 7.28 21.07 35.48
N GLY A 17 7.94 19.93 35.26
CA GLY A 17 7.45 18.92 34.35
C GLY A 17 6.24 18.12 34.87
N ARG A 18 6.00 18.14 36.20
CA ARG A 18 4.79 17.57 36.83
C ARG A 18 3.60 18.51 36.77
N ILE A 19 3.84 19.79 36.57
CA ILE A 19 2.79 20.79 36.38
C ILE A 19 2.48 20.79 34.86
N TYR A 20 1.35 20.25 34.48
CA TYR A 20 0.94 20.13 33.05
C TYR A 20 0.86 21.47 32.29
N LEU A 21 0.69 22.60 32.98
CA LEU A 21 0.51 23.91 32.39
C LEU A 21 1.66 24.38 31.48
N PRO A 22 2.96 24.24 31.83
CA PRO A 22 4.05 24.60 30.94
C PRO A 22 4.10 23.76 29.66
N GLU A 23 3.80 22.46 29.75
CA GLU A 23 3.78 21.57 28.57
C GLU A 23 2.58 21.83 27.66
N ILE A 24 1.43 22.18 28.24
CA ILE A 24 0.25 22.63 27.48
C ILE A 24 0.58 23.94 26.73
N ALA A 25 1.15 24.91 27.43
CA ALA A 25 1.56 26.18 26.81
C ALA A 25 2.58 25.98 25.69
N ARG A 26 3.56 25.09 25.90
CA ARG A 26 4.54 24.71 24.87
C ARG A 26 3.89 24.04 23.67
N GLY A 27 2.95 23.10 23.89
CA GLY A 27 2.22 22.43 22.83
C GLY A 27 1.38 23.41 22.00
N LEU A 28 0.66 24.32 22.66
CA LEU A 28 -0.11 25.37 22.00
C LEU A 28 0.80 26.31 21.21
N TRP A 29 1.94 26.73 21.76
CA TRP A 29 2.91 27.57 21.06
C TRP A 29 3.44 26.91 19.79
N ILE A 30 3.85 25.64 19.87
CA ILE A 30 4.32 24.89 18.70
C ILE A 30 3.22 24.79 17.65
N THR A 31 2.00 24.50 18.04
CA THR A 31 0.85 24.37 17.13
C THR A 31 0.53 25.70 16.45
N VAL A 32 0.42 26.79 17.24
CA VAL A 32 0.10 28.14 16.72
C VAL A 32 1.19 28.63 15.80
N VAL A 33 2.47 28.58 16.20
CA VAL A 33 3.60 29.03 15.42
C VAL A 33 3.71 28.22 14.12
N ARG A 34 3.67 26.89 14.22
CA ARG A 34 3.78 26.02 13.05
C ARG A 34 2.59 26.21 12.10
N HIS A 35 1.36 26.30 12.62
CA HIS A 35 0.18 26.49 11.81
C HIS A 35 0.16 27.87 11.15
N PHE A 36 0.45 28.94 11.91
CA PHE A 36 0.48 30.29 11.39
C PHE A 36 1.60 30.51 10.35
N PHE A 37 2.83 30.10 10.67
CA PHE A 37 3.96 30.28 9.74
C PHE A 37 3.85 29.36 8.51
N HIS A 38 3.45 28.12 8.65
CA HIS A 38 3.33 27.22 7.49
C HIS A 38 2.14 27.55 6.61
N ASN A 39 0.97 27.75 7.18
CA ASN A 39 -0.23 27.94 6.36
C ASN A 39 -0.42 29.36 5.89
N PHE A 40 -0.15 30.35 6.73
CA PHE A 40 -0.39 31.75 6.40
C PHE A 40 0.78 32.37 5.62
N ILE A 41 2.01 32.24 6.12
CA ILE A 41 3.15 32.92 5.50
C ILE A 41 3.65 32.14 4.28
N LYS A 42 3.85 30.84 4.37
CA LYS A 42 4.33 30.05 3.23
C LYS A 42 3.25 29.79 2.17
N GLY A 43 2.02 29.52 2.58
CA GLY A 43 0.92 29.29 1.65
C GLY A 43 0.49 30.55 0.91
N THR A 44 0.34 31.69 1.63
CA THR A 44 -0.20 32.93 1.06
C THR A 44 0.86 33.79 0.40
N LEU A 45 2.06 33.91 1.00
CA LEU A 45 3.12 34.79 0.49
C LEU A 45 4.08 34.13 -0.52
N LEU A 46 4.36 32.86 -0.37
CA LEU A 46 5.35 32.14 -1.21
C LEU A 46 4.69 31.29 -2.31
N GLY A 47 3.36 31.20 -2.35
CA GLY A 47 2.63 30.44 -3.38
C GLY A 47 3.02 28.95 -3.47
N LYS A 48 3.74 28.44 -2.47
CA LYS A 48 4.08 27.02 -2.40
C LYS A 48 2.89 26.27 -1.84
N ASP A 49 2.39 25.32 -2.63
CA ASP A 49 1.32 24.39 -2.27
C ASP A 49 1.75 23.37 -1.19
N ASP A 50 2.38 23.87 -0.13
CA ASP A 50 2.73 23.10 1.07
C ASP A 50 1.55 23.04 2.05
N ARG A 51 0.32 23.13 1.49
CA ARG A 51 -0.90 23.04 2.28
C ARG A 51 -0.96 21.70 2.99
N ILE A 52 -1.12 21.73 4.30
CA ILE A 52 -1.32 20.53 5.14
C ILE A 52 -2.71 19.91 4.86
N VAL A 53 -3.67 20.73 4.45
CA VAL A 53 -5.03 20.31 4.12
C VAL A 53 -5.18 20.18 2.61
N ARG A 54 -5.59 19.00 2.16
CA ARG A 54 -5.96 18.72 0.77
C ARG A 54 -7.45 18.49 0.68
N TYR A 55 -8.07 18.99 -0.37
CA TYR A 55 -9.49 18.81 -0.64
C TYR A 55 -9.65 17.60 -1.58
N TYR A 56 -9.89 16.45 -0.99
CA TYR A 56 -10.23 15.25 -1.77
C TYR A 56 -11.73 15.34 -2.16
N PRO A 57 -12.14 15.01 -3.41
CA PRO A 57 -11.33 14.42 -4.49
C PRO A 57 -10.67 15.45 -5.45
N GLU A 58 -10.88 16.76 -5.26
CA GLU A 58 -10.40 17.81 -6.16
C GLU A 58 -8.88 17.90 -6.21
N ASP A 59 -8.24 17.72 -5.03
CA ASP A 59 -6.78 17.67 -4.88
C ASP A 59 -6.30 16.25 -4.56
N PRO A 60 -6.09 15.37 -5.56
CA PRO A 60 -5.62 14.01 -5.31
C PRO A 60 -4.22 14.03 -4.69
N LEU A 61 -4.00 13.15 -3.71
CA LEU A 61 -2.69 12.98 -3.11
C LEU A 61 -1.73 12.34 -4.13
N ALA A 62 -0.58 12.98 -4.36
CA ALA A 62 0.50 12.34 -5.10
C ALA A 62 0.99 11.11 -4.32
N LEU A 63 0.87 9.94 -4.92
CA LEU A 63 1.30 8.69 -4.27
C LEU A 63 2.83 8.65 -4.21
N PRO A 64 3.41 8.25 -3.07
CA PRO A 64 4.85 8.13 -2.95
C PRO A 64 5.37 6.97 -3.83
N PRO A 65 6.65 7.03 -4.26
CA PRO A 65 7.29 5.90 -4.94
C PRO A 65 7.23 4.64 -4.05
N GLY A 66 6.91 3.51 -4.65
CA GLY A 66 6.71 2.25 -3.93
C GLY A 66 5.37 2.13 -3.20
N TYR A 67 4.38 2.96 -3.52
CA TYR A 67 3.02 2.81 -2.99
C TYR A 67 2.42 1.47 -3.40
N ARG A 68 1.84 0.76 -2.42
CA ARG A 68 1.22 -0.55 -2.62
C ARG A 68 -0.27 -0.37 -2.89
N GLY A 69 -0.63 -0.28 -4.18
CA GLY A 69 -2.00 -0.22 -4.65
C GLY A 69 -2.67 -1.58 -4.76
N GLU A 70 -3.80 -1.63 -5.47
CA GLU A 70 -4.46 -2.91 -5.80
C GLU A 70 -3.54 -3.84 -6.57
N HIS A 71 -3.80 -5.14 -6.43
CA HIS A 71 -3.06 -6.19 -7.11
C HIS A 71 -3.41 -6.27 -8.59
N ARG A 72 -2.42 -6.64 -9.40
CA ARG A 72 -2.60 -7.05 -10.79
C ARG A 72 -1.75 -8.26 -11.12
N LEU A 73 -2.18 -9.04 -12.10
CA LEU A 73 -1.41 -10.14 -12.65
C LEU A 73 -0.78 -9.73 -13.98
N MET A 74 0.52 -10.02 -14.09
CA MET A 74 1.28 -9.76 -15.31
C MET A 74 1.00 -10.81 -16.36
N LEU A 75 0.87 -10.34 -17.59
CA LEU A 75 0.76 -11.18 -18.77
C LEU A 75 2.14 -11.36 -19.43
N ARG A 76 2.30 -12.46 -20.14
CA ARG A 76 3.42 -12.69 -21.08
C ARG A 76 3.14 -11.97 -22.40
N GLU A 77 4.10 -11.97 -23.30
CA GLU A 77 3.94 -11.41 -24.66
C GLU A 77 2.88 -12.15 -25.48
N ASP A 78 2.70 -13.43 -25.20
CA ASP A 78 1.67 -14.31 -25.82
C ASP A 78 0.26 -14.09 -25.25
N GLY A 79 0.08 -13.16 -24.30
CA GLY A 79 -1.18 -12.88 -23.63
C GLY A 79 -1.56 -13.86 -22.51
N LYS A 80 -0.78 -14.91 -22.28
CA LYS A 80 -0.98 -15.83 -21.15
C LYS A 80 -0.49 -15.20 -19.85
N ILE A 81 -1.07 -15.62 -18.73
CA ILE A 81 -0.66 -15.15 -17.39
C ILE A 81 0.72 -15.69 -17.04
N ARG A 82 1.59 -14.86 -16.47
CA ARG A 82 2.93 -15.27 -16.02
C ARG A 82 2.92 -16.26 -14.87
N CYS A 83 1.82 -16.30 -14.11
CA CYS A 83 1.69 -17.12 -12.92
C CYS A 83 1.72 -18.62 -13.24
N THR A 84 2.58 -19.36 -12.55
CA THR A 84 2.74 -20.81 -12.65
C THR A 84 2.01 -21.55 -11.51
N ALA A 85 1.11 -20.89 -10.80
CA ALA A 85 0.37 -21.45 -9.67
C ALA A 85 1.24 -22.16 -8.60
N CYS A 86 2.43 -21.61 -8.31
CA CYS A 86 3.38 -22.17 -7.33
C CYS A 86 2.94 -21.98 -5.87
N MET A 87 1.89 -21.18 -5.60
CA MET A 87 1.29 -20.89 -4.30
C MET A 87 2.19 -20.17 -3.28
N LEU A 88 3.40 -19.74 -3.63
CA LEU A 88 4.30 -19.04 -2.73
C LEU A 88 3.70 -17.73 -2.19
N CYS A 89 3.00 -16.97 -3.05
CA CYS A 89 2.30 -15.75 -2.63
C CYS A 89 1.17 -16.02 -1.63
N ALA A 90 0.45 -17.14 -1.76
CA ALA A 90 -0.59 -17.53 -0.82
C ALA A 90 0.01 -17.95 0.53
N THR A 91 1.16 -18.65 0.52
CA THR A 91 1.89 -19.07 1.71
C THR A 91 2.52 -17.89 2.46
N ALA A 92 3.08 -16.93 1.72
CA ALA A 92 3.67 -15.72 2.30
C ALA A 92 2.65 -14.72 2.84
N CYS A 93 1.36 -14.89 2.50
CA CYS A 93 0.32 -13.95 2.88
C CYS A 93 -0.05 -14.06 4.38
N PRO A 94 0.20 -13.03 5.21
CA PRO A 94 -0.13 -13.07 6.63
C PRO A 94 -1.64 -13.13 6.90
N ALA A 95 -2.44 -12.54 6.01
CA ALA A 95 -3.89 -12.49 6.11
C ALA A 95 -4.58 -13.71 5.46
N ARG A 96 -3.83 -14.59 4.77
CA ARG A 96 -4.35 -15.75 4.05
C ARG A 96 -5.53 -15.40 3.14
N CYS A 97 -5.43 -14.26 2.46
CA CYS A 97 -6.49 -13.72 1.61
C CYS A 97 -6.39 -14.18 0.14
N ILE A 98 -5.34 -14.91 -0.24
CA ILE A 98 -5.09 -15.39 -1.60
C ILE A 98 -5.48 -16.86 -1.70
N LYS A 99 -6.32 -17.19 -2.69
CA LYS A 99 -6.70 -18.56 -3.02
C LYS A 99 -6.31 -18.85 -4.47
N ILE A 100 -5.66 -19.98 -4.69
CA ILE A 100 -5.17 -20.39 -6.00
C ILE A 100 -5.55 -21.86 -6.21
N VAL A 101 -6.07 -22.18 -7.38
CA VAL A 101 -6.26 -23.55 -7.84
C VAL A 101 -5.42 -23.72 -9.09
N ALA A 102 -4.50 -24.67 -9.06
CA ALA A 102 -3.65 -25.01 -10.19
C ALA A 102 -4.36 -25.95 -11.16
N ALA A 103 -4.07 -25.83 -12.44
CA ALA A 103 -4.44 -26.78 -13.48
C ALA A 103 -3.25 -27.02 -14.41
N GLU A 104 -3.25 -28.11 -15.13
CA GLU A 104 -2.29 -28.44 -16.16
C GLU A 104 -2.67 -27.76 -17.48
N ASP A 105 -1.68 -27.20 -18.17
CA ASP A 105 -1.89 -26.60 -19.51
C ASP A 105 -1.73 -27.70 -20.57
N PRO A 106 -2.57 -27.73 -21.63
CA PRO A 106 -2.39 -28.60 -22.79
C PRO A 106 -1.06 -28.39 -23.52
N ASP A 107 -0.44 -27.23 -23.38
CA ASP A 107 0.86 -26.91 -23.96
C ASP A 107 1.99 -27.57 -23.16
N PRO A 108 2.79 -28.50 -23.76
CA PRO A 108 3.85 -29.21 -23.07
C PRO A 108 4.98 -28.30 -22.54
N ASN A 109 5.05 -27.06 -23.01
CA ASN A 109 6.03 -26.07 -22.54
C ASN A 109 5.57 -25.34 -21.26
N VAL A 110 4.32 -25.52 -20.82
CA VAL A 110 3.74 -24.89 -19.65
C VAL A 110 3.30 -25.99 -18.68
N GLU A 111 4.05 -26.20 -17.59
CA GLU A 111 3.74 -27.26 -16.64
C GLU A 111 2.36 -27.08 -15.99
N LYS A 112 2.06 -25.87 -15.53
CA LYS A 112 0.78 -25.55 -14.84
C LYS A 112 0.49 -24.04 -14.89
N TYR A 113 -0.79 -23.75 -14.75
CA TYR A 113 -1.29 -22.38 -14.65
C TYR A 113 -2.38 -22.27 -13.57
N PRO A 114 -2.72 -21.07 -13.09
CA PRO A 114 -3.84 -20.91 -12.16
C PRO A 114 -5.18 -20.96 -12.92
N SER A 115 -5.97 -22.01 -12.71
CA SER A 115 -7.35 -22.08 -13.21
C SER A 115 -8.26 -21.13 -12.43
N THR A 116 -7.97 -20.95 -11.14
CA THR A 116 -8.64 -19.98 -10.29
C THR A 116 -7.59 -19.23 -9.48
N TYR A 117 -7.71 -17.91 -9.47
CA TYR A 117 -6.91 -17.04 -8.62
C TYR A 117 -7.84 -15.97 -8.05
N SER A 118 -7.92 -15.89 -6.75
CA SER A 118 -8.75 -14.88 -6.10
C SER A 118 -8.08 -14.26 -4.88
N ILE A 119 -8.31 -12.98 -4.69
CA ILE A 119 -7.84 -12.21 -3.53
C ILE A 119 -9.04 -11.57 -2.84
N ASP A 120 -9.14 -11.74 -1.53
CA ASP A 120 -10.12 -11.04 -0.69
C ASP A 120 -9.51 -9.70 -0.24
N LEU A 121 -9.88 -8.61 -0.91
CA LEU A 121 -9.35 -7.28 -0.63
C LEU A 121 -9.73 -6.75 0.75
N LEU A 122 -10.88 -7.20 1.33
CA LEU A 122 -11.27 -6.81 2.69
C LEU A 122 -10.42 -7.46 3.78
N ARG A 123 -9.74 -8.58 3.47
CA ARG A 123 -8.78 -9.21 4.37
C ARG A 123 -7.36 -8.75 4.11
N CYS A 124 -7.08 -8.28 2.90
CA CYS A 124 -5.74 -7.88 2.49
C CYS A 124 -5.26 -6.67 3.30
N VAL A 125 -4.04 -6.77 3.85
CA VAL A 125 -3.37 -5.66 4.56
C VAL A 125 -2.40 -4.88 3.67
N PHE A 126 -2.37 -5.17 2.36
CA PHE A 126 -1.52 -4.51 1.37
C PHE A 126 -0.02 -4.49 1.75
N CYS A 127 0.47 -5.53 2.41
CA CYS A 127 1.87 -5.63 2.89
C CYS A 127 2.91 -5.85 1.77
N GLY A 128 2.50 -6.35 0.60
CA GLY A 128 3.39 -6.59 -0.54
C GLY A 128 4.18 -7.89 -0.50
N TYR A 129 4.09 -8.71 0.56
CA TYR A 129 4.84 -9.98 0.66
C TYR A 129 4.52 -10.96 -0.48
N CYS A 130 3.32 -10.90 -1.04
CA CYS A 130 2.96 -11.71 -2.21
C CYS A 130 3.79 -11.33 -3.45
N VAL A 131 4.15 -10.05 -3.60
CA VAL A 131 4.99 -9.56 -4.70
C VAL A 131 6.44 -10.03 -4.47
N GLU A 132 6.96 -9.86 -3.26
CA GLU A 132 8.33 -10.25 -2.91
C GLU A 132 8.54 -11.78 -3.00
N ALA A 133 7.51 -12.57 -2.65
CA ALA A 133 7.57 -14.03 -2.69
C ALA A 133 7.38 -14.62 -4.09
N CYS A 134 7.01 -13.82 -5.09
CA CYS A 134 6.70 -14.33 -6.43
C CYS A 134 7.98 -14.52 -7.28
N PRO A 135 8.39 -15.75 -7.61
CA PRO A 135 9.61 -15.99 -8.38
C PRO A 135 9.46 -15.61 -9.87
N CYS A 136 8.21 -15.55 -10.36
CA CYS A 136 7.91 -15.27 -11.77
C CYS A 136 7.56 -13.80 -12.03
N ASP A 137 7.63 -12.94 -11.00
CA ASP A 137 7.15 -11.55 -11.11
C ASP A 137 5.74 -11.47 -11.74
N ALA A 138 4.87 -12.38 -11.33
CA ALA A 138 3.53 -12.52 -11.89
C ALA A 138 2.50 -11.63 -11.21
N ILE A 139 2.70 -11.25 -9.94
CA ILE A 139 1.81 -10.39 -9.17
C ILE A 139 2.52 -9.08 -8.83
N ARG A 140 1.85 -7.96 -9.06
CA ARG A 140 2.34 -6.62 -8.74
C ARG A 140 1.28 -5.79 -8.06
N MET A 141 1.69 -4.72 -7.37
CA MET A 141 0.84 -3.77 -6.64
C MET A 141 1.08 -2.33 -7.08
N ASP A 142 1.43 -2.13 -8.32
CA ASP A 142 1.84 -0.85 -8.92
C ASP A 142 0.71 -0.13 -9.68
N THR A 143 -0.55 -0.52 -9.44
CA THR A 143 -1.72 0.05 -10.14
C THR A 143 -2.01 1.49 -9.75
N GLY A 144 -1.53 1.96 -8.60
CA GLY A 144 -1.88 3.28 -8.06
C GLY A 144 -3.33 3.40 -7.58
N LYS A 145 -4.12 2.33 -7.68
CA LYS A 145 -5.50 2.29 -7.18
C LYS A 145 -5.51 1.96 -5.69
N PHE A 146 -6.28 2.72 -4.92
CA PHE A 146 -6.42 2.56 -3.48
C PHE A 146 -7.88 2.61 -3.00
N GLU A 147 -8.80 2.83 -3.92
CA GLU A 147 -10.25 2.91 -3.62
C GLU A 147 -10.85 1.51 -3.64
N ASN A 148 -10.82 0.82 -2.49
CA ASN A 148 -11.33 -0.54 -2.33
C ASN A 148 -12.70 -0.57 -1.65
N ALA A 149 -13.44 0.54 -1.69
CA ALA A 149 -14.78 0.61 -1.11
C ALA A 149 -15.79 -0.12 -2.01
N THR A 150 -16.48 -1.10 -1.45
CA THR A 150 -17.53 -1.86 -2.14
C THR A 150 -18.79 -1.88 -1.29
N LEU A 151 -19.96 -1.83 -1.95
CA LEU A 151 -21.25 -1.92 -1.26
C LEU A 151 -21.58 -3.34 -0.80
N GLN A 152 -21.02 -4.34 -1.48
CA GLN A 152 -21.25 -5.75 -1.20
C GLN A 152 -19.93 -6.47 -1.07
N ARG A 153 -19.90 -7.54 -0.24
CA ARG A 153 -18.67 -8.28 0.04
C ARG A 153 -18.11 -8.97 -1.21
N GLU A 154 -18.97 -9.41 -2.09
CA GLU A 154 -18.62 -10.09 -3.35
C GLU A 154 -17.78 -9.18 -4.25
N GLY A 155 -18.04 -7.88 -4.25
CA GLY A 155 -17.26 -6.89 -5.00
C GLY A 155 -15.81 -6.73 -4.54
N ALA A 156 -15.51 -7.17 -3.31
CA ALA A 156 -14.14 -7.15 -2.78
C ALA A 156 -13.37 -8.47 -3.03
N LEU A 157 -14.03 -9.49 -3.59
CA LEU A 157 -13.39 -10.73 -4.03
C LEU A 157 -12.98 -10.57 -5.49
N VAL A 158 -11.73 -10.17 -5.70
CA VAL A 158 -11.20 -10.00 -7.06
C VAL A 158 -10.72 -11.34 -7.60
N ASP A 159 -11.14 -11.64 -8.81
CA ASP A 159 -10.86 -12.88 -9.51
C ASP A 159 -9.69 -12.75 -10.51
N LEU A 160 -9.34 -13.88 -11.14
CA LEU A 160 -8.29 -13.97 -12.14
C LEU A 160 -8.51 -12.99 -13.30
N VAL A 161 -9.75 -12.84 -13.75
CA VAL A 161 -10.12 -12.00 -14.89
C VAL A 161 -9.93 -10.53 -14.53
N TYR A 162 -10.40 -10.13 -13.36
CA TYR A 162 -10.19 -8.77 -12.86
C TYR A 162 -8.70 -8.45 -12.73
N LEU A 163 -7.93 -9.33 -12.08
CA LEU A 163 -6.50 -9.12 -11.83
C LEU A 163 -5.69 -9.05 -13.12
N SER A 164 -6.05 -9.81 -14.15
CA SER A 164 -5.36 -9.78 -15.45
C SER A 164 -5.66 -8.53 -16.26
N ARG A 165 -6.84 -7.92 -16.04
CA ARG A 165 -7.26 -6.67 -16.70
C ARG A 165 -6.94 -5.42 -15.91
N ASN A 166 -6.59 -5.55 -14.64
CA ASN A 166 -6.25 -4.44 -13.76
C ASN A 166 -4.85 -3.89 -14.09
N HIS A 167 -4.73 -3.31 -15.29
CA HIS A 167 -3.50 -2.65 -15.69
C HIS A 167 -3.27 -1.41 -14.82
N ALA A 168 -2.00 -1.03 -14.66
CA ALA A 168 -1.64 0.23 -14.03
C ALA A 168 -2.47 1.34 -14.68
N GLY A 169 -3.43 1.84 -13.93
CA GLY A 169 -4.17 3.01 -14.37
C GLY A 169 -3.13 4.10 -14.65
N LYS A 170 -3.39 4.98 -15.60
CA LYS A 170 -2.61 6.20 -15.78
C LYS A 170 -2.82 7.11 -14.56
N SER A 171 -2.36 6.66 -13.39
CA SER A 171 -2.08 7.61 -12.33
C SER A 171 -0.81 8.34 -12.77
N PRO A 172 -0.72 9.67 -12.64
CA PRO A 172 0.47 10.41 -13.05
C PRO A 172 1.76 10.00 -12.34
N VAL A 173 1.71 8.98 -11.48
CA VAL A 173 2.80 8.46 -10.67
C VAL A 173 3.33 7.10 -11.17
N SER A 174 2.67 6.43 -12.11
CA SER A 174 3.05 5.07 -12.54
C SER A 174 4.18 5.01 -13.57
N GLU A 175 4.60 6.14 -14.12
CA GLU A 175 5.76 6.18 -15.02
C GLU A 175 7.04 6.30 -14.17
N GLY A 176 7.64 5.17 -13.84
CA GLY A 176 9.00 5.13 -13.28
C GLY A 176 9.16 4.52 -11.89
N ILE A 177 8.22 3.72 -11.38
CA ILE A 177 8.33 3.15 -10.04
C ILE A 177 9.07 1.79 -9.99
N TYR A 178 9.26 1.10 -11.14
CA TYR A 178 10.05 -0.13 -11.24
C TYR A 178 10.77 -0.21 -12.58
#